data_7dc9cba6a6239ebf86845b4b6bbb1dab
#
_entry.id   7dc9cba6a6239ebf86845b4b6bbb1dab
#
_cell.length_a   1.000
_cell.length_b   1.000
_cell.length_c   1.000
_cell.angle_alpha   90.00
_cell.angle_beta   90.00
_cell.angle_gamma   90.00
#
_symmetry.space_group_name_H-M   'P 1'
#
loop_
_entity.id
_entity.type
_entity.pdbx_description
1 polymer ?
#
loop_
_entity_poly.entity_id
_entity_poly.type
_entity_poly.pdbx_seq_one_letter_code
_entity_poly.pdbx_strand_id
1 'polypeptide(L)'
;MKTLNRLKYVFPVVMVALALSILGTPGAAWSSLRDDIREFHLFLRDHPRISSELRANPNLVSNRRYMYQRDDLARFLWRRPGLRQEIVNNPDRVFGRSYAYGSRYNWYDRYDRFDRWRDR
;
A
#
# COMPACT_ATOMS: atom_id res chain seq x y z
N MET A 1 -60.82 -17.27 -2.66
CA MET A 1 -59.95 -16.80 -3.75
C MET A 1 -59.43 -15.37 -3.57
N LYS A 2 -59.58 -14.72 -2.41
CA LYS A 2 -59.08 -13.37 -2.17
C LYS A 2 -57.74 -13.28 -1.41
N THR A 3 -57.13 -14.41 -1.09
CA THR A 3 -55.90 -14.45 -0.28
C THR A 3 -54.60 -14.65 -1.09
N LEU A 4 -54.69 -14.91 -2.38
CA LEU A 4 -53.53 -15.15 -3.26
C LEU A 4 -52.86 -13.86 -3.81
N ASN A 5 -53.52 -12.73 -3.70
CA ASN A 5 -52.99 -11.48 -4.24
C ASN A 5 -52.10 -10.69 -3.27
N ARG A 6 -52.00 -11.13 -2.01
CA ARG A 6 -51.13 -10.43 -1.03
C ARG A 6 -49.66 -10.89 -1.06
N LEU A 7 -49.37 -12.04 -1.69
CA LEU A 7 -48.00 -12.56 -1.79
C LEU A 7 -47.17 -11.89 -2.90
N LYS A 8 -47.82 -11.28 -3.87
CA LYS A 8 -47.11 -10.65 -5.03
C LYS A 8 -46.36 -9.36 -4.71
N TYR A 9 -46.66 -8.73 -3.58
CA TYR A 9 -46.05 -7.46 -3.20
C TYR A 9 -45.00 -7.60 -2.10
N VAL A 10 -44.85 -8.78 -1.51
CA VAL A 10 -43.86 -9.00 -0.45
C VAL A 10 -42.46 -9.24 -1.02
N PHE A 11 -42.36 -9.81 -2.21
CA PHE A 11 -41.09 -10.12 -2.85
C PHE A 11 -40.28 -8.89 -3.32
N PRO A 12 -40.88 -7.83 -3.87
CA PRO A 12 -40.06 -6.69 -4.32
C PRO A 12 -39.52 -5.83 -3.16
N VAL A 13 -40.18 -5.81 -2.00
CA VAL A 13 -39.74 -5.02 -0.85
C VAL A 13 -38.54 -5.64 -0.17
N VAL A 14 -38.42 -6.96 -0.14
CA VAL A 14 -37.26 -7.65 0.46
C VAL A 14 -36.01 -7.51 -0.42
N MET A 15 -36.16 -7.44 -1.74
CA MET A 15 -35.05 -7.28 -2.67
C MET A 15 -34.45 -5.86 -2.62
N VAL A 16 -35.26 -4.83 -2.35
CA VAL A 16 -34.79 -3.44 -2.23
C VAL A 16 -34.01 -3.24 -0.93
N ALA A 17 -34.34 -3.93 0.15
CA ALA A 17 -33.64 -3.84 1.42
C ALA A 17 -32.24 -4.49 1.38
N LEU A 18 -32.04 -5.53 0.55
CA LEU A 18 -30.74 -6.20 0.39
C LEU A 18 -29.77 -5.41 -0.50
N ALA A 19 -30.27 -4.57 -1.42
CA ALA A 19 -29.42 -3.76 -2.30
C ALA A 19 -28.78 -2.54 -1.58
N LEU A 20 -29.32 -2.10 -0.46
CA LEU A 20 -28.80 -0.96 0.32
C LEU A 20 -27.66 -1.33 1.27
N SER A 21 -27.41 -2.61 1.48
CA SER A 21 -26.36 -3.08 2.40
C SER A 21 -24.95 -3.14 1.78
N ILE A 22 -24.81 -2.87 0.47
CA ILE A 22 -23.53 -2.96 -0.26
C ILE A 22 -22.83 -1.61 -0.38
N LEU A 23 -23.45 -0.54 0.10
CA LEU A 23 -22.78 0.75 0.25
C LEU A 23 -21.86 0.68 1.49
N GLY A 24 -20.77 -0.08 1.35
CA GLY A 24 -19.67 -0.07 2.30
C GLY A 24 -19.26 1.38 2.56
N THR A 25 -19.25 1.77 3.81
CA THR A 25 -18.86 3.11 4.23
C THR A 25 -17.47 3.42 3.67
N PRO A 26 -17.29 4.47 2.86
CA PRO A 26 -15.98 4.82 2.29
C PRO A 26 -14.91 5.11 3.36
N GLY A 27 -15.33 5.38 4.61
CA GLY A 27 -14.42 5.63 5.72
C GLY A 27 -13.59 4.42 6.19
N ALA A 28 -14.07 3.18 6.02
CA ALA A 28 -13.35 1.97 6.44
C ALA A 28 -12.13 1.68 5.54
N ALA A 29 -12.19 1.98 4.24
CA ALA A 29 -11.10 1.76 3.30
C ALA A 29 -9.91 2.69 3.57
N TRP A 30 -10.14 3.91 4.00
CA TRP A 30 -9.08 4.89 4.30
C TRP A 30 -8.37 4.62 5.63
N SER A 31 -9.06 4.09 6.63
CA SER A 31 -8.43 3.70 7.89
C SER A 31 -7.51 2.51 7.68
N SER A 32 -7.91 1.52 6.90
CA SER A 32 -7.07 0.36 6.58
C SER A 32 -5.81 0.74 5.81
N LEU A 33 -5.89 1.67 4.86
CA LEU A 33 -4.70 2.12 4.10
C LEU A 33 -3.69 2.86 5.00
N ARG A 34 -4.14 3.67 5.96
CA ARG A 34 -3.23 4.31 6.92
C ARG A 34 -2.51 3.29 7.80
N ASP A 35 -3.22 2.28 8.24
CA ASP A 35 -2.65 1.21 9.04
C ASP A 35 -1.67 0.37 8.20
N ASP A 36 -2.01 0.07 6.96
CA ASP A 36 -1.12 -0.59 6.01
C ASP A 36 0.17 0.21 5.76
N ILE A 37 0.08 1.53 5.60
CA ILE A 37 1.26 2.42 5.46
C ILE A 37 2.10 2.39 6.74
N ARG A 38 1.49 2.41 7.93
CA ARG A 38 2.21 2.33 9.20
C ARG A 38 2.96 1.01 9.32
N GLU A 39 2.30 -0.11 9.06
CA GLU A 39 2.92 -1.43 9.07
C GLU A 39 4.03 -1.55 8.03
N PHE A 40 3.84 -0.92 6.87
CA PHE A 40 4.88 -0.87 5.85
C PHE A 40 6.12 -0.10 6.30
N HIS A 41 5.96 0.99 7.04
CA HIS A 41 7.09 1.71 7.63
C HIS A 41 7.85 0.85 8.65
N LEU A 42 7.15 0.05 9.46
CA LEU A 42 7.77 -0.91 10.36
C LEU A 42 8.54 -1.97 9.59
N PHE A 43 7.94 -2.53 8.53
CA PHE A 43 8.60 -3.47 7.64
C PHE A 43 9.88 -2.88 7.01
N LEU A 44 9.82 -1.65 6.50
CA LEU A 44 10.96 -0.96 5.90
C LEU A 44 12.08 -0.66 6.90
N ARG A 45 11.75 -0.43 8.16
CA ARG A 45 12.74 -0.24 9.23
C ARG A 45 13.57 -1.50 9.45
N ASP A 46 12.93 -2.67 9.36
CA ASP A 46 13.59 -3.96 9.52
C ASP A 46 14.33 -4.41 8.24
N HIS A 47 14.03 -3.75 7.09
CA HIS A 47 14.61 -4.02 5.78
C HIS A 47 15.20 -2.75 5.15
N PRO A 48 16.32 -2.20 5.68
CA PRO A 48 16.87 -0.91 5.26
C PRO A 48 17.28 -0.87 3.77
N ARG A 49 17.72 -2.00 3.22
CA ARG A 49 18.07 -2.11 1.79
C ARG A 49 16.85 -1.95 0.90
N ILE A 50 15.76 -2.64 1.22
CA ILE A 50 14.49 -2.51 0.49
C ILE A 50 13.96 -1.08 0.62
N SER A 51 14.08 -0.48 1.80
CA SER A 51 13.69 0.90 2.05
C SER A 51 14.41 1.88 1.13
N SER A 52 15.74 1.77 1.00
CA SER A 52 16.53 2.65 0.13
C SER A 52 16.20 2.43 -1.36
N GLU A 53 16.05 1.18 -1.79
CA GLU A 53 15.71 0.83 -3.17
C GLU A 53 14.33 1.39 -3.57
N LEU A 54 13.31 1.23 -2.73
CA LEU A 54 11.96 1.71 -3.01
C LEU A 54 11.83 3.23 -2.92
N ARG A 55 12.60 3.88 -2.05
CA ARG A 55 12.67 5.35 -1.99
C ARG A 55 13.33 5.93 -3.24
N ALA A 56 14.32 5.24 -3.80
CA ALA A 56 14.96 5.64 -5.06
C ALA A 56 14.04 5.40 -6.27
N ASN A 57 13.30 4.28 -6.28
CA ASN A 57 12.40 3.93 -7.37
C ASN A 57 11.17 3.15 -6.86
N PRO A 58 10.04 3.81 -6.58
CA PRO A 58 8.81 3.17 -6.12
C PRO A 58 8.22 2.16 -7.12
N ASN A 59 8.48 2.35 -8.40
CA ASN A 59 7.97 1.46 -9.46
C ASN A 59 8.56 0.04 -9.40
N LEU A 60 9.58 -0.18 -8.56
CA LEU A 60 10.14 -1.51 -8.33
C LEU A 60 9.10 -2.51 -7.80
N VAL A 61 8.08 -2.05 -7.07
CA VAL A 61 6.99 -2.93 -6.61
C VAL A 61 6.14 -3.49 -7.76
N SER A 62 6.19 -2.87 -8.95
CA SER A 62 5.56 -3.36 -10.17
C SER A 62 6.48 -4.25 -11.01
N ASN A 63 7.75 -4.24 -10.72
CA ASN A 63 8.72 -5.05 -11.43
C ASN A 63 8.69 -6.50 -10.94
N ARG A 64 8.25 -7.42 -11.81
CA ARG A 64 8.10 -8.84 -11.47
C ARG A 64 9.41 -9.47 -11.02
N ARG A 65 10.52 -9.17 -11.69
CA ARG A 65 11.85 -9.71 -11.37
C ARG A 65 12.33 -9.24 -10.00
N TYR A 66 12.16 -7.96 -9.70
CA TYR A 66 12.50 -7.40 -8.39
C TYR A 66 11.69 -8.06 -7.27
N MET A 67 10.37 -8.18 -7.45
CA MET A 67 9.48 -8.81 -6.48
C MET A 67 9.81 -10.28 -6.26
N TYR A 68 10.19 -10.99 -7.31
CA TYR A 68 10.61 -12.40 -7.21
C TYR A 68 11.87 -12.57 -6.36
N GLN A 69 12.79 -11.61 -6.38
CA GLN A 69 14.02 -11.61 -5.58
C GLN A 69 13.82 -11.15 -4.12
N ARG A 70 12.63 -10.63 -3.80
CA ARG A 70 12.28 -10.05 -2.48
C ARG A 70 11.01 -10.68 -1.94
N ASP A 71 11.11 -11.98 -1.58
CA ASP A 71 9.96 -12.77 -1.12
C ASP A 71 9.20 -12.14 0.06
N ASP A 72 9.92 -11.54 1.00
CA ASP A 72 9.31 -10.91 2.17
C ASP A 72 8.47 -9.71 1.78
N LEU A 73 8.99 -8.85 0.89
CA LEU A 73 8.25 -7.72 0.34
C LEU A 73 7.06 -8.18 -0.51
N ALA A 74 7.27 -9.20 -1.35
CA ALA A 74 6.23 -9.76 -2.20
C ALA A 74 5.06 -10.27 -1.37
N ARG A 75 5.33 -11.07 -0.33
CA ARG A 75 4.31 -11.59 0.60
C ARG A 75 3.60 -10.48 1.37
N PHE A 76 4.32 -9.46 1.80
CA PHE A 76 3.77 -8.31 2.50
C PHE A 76 2.78 -7.53 1.62
N LEU A 77 3.18 -7.21 0.40
CA LEU A 77 2.36 -6.43 -0.55
C LEU A 77 1.24 -7.25 -1.18
N TRP A 78 1.40 -8.56 -1.30
CA TRP A 78 0.34 -9.43 -1.85
C TRP A 78 -0.93 -9.40 -1.00
N ARG A 79 -0.77 -9.29 0.32
CA ARG A 79 -1.90 -9.16 1.26
C ARG A 79 -2.51 -7.76 1.29
N ARG A 80 -1.83 -6.77 0.66
CA ARG A 80 -2.19 -5.36 0.71
C ARG A 80 -2.15 -4.72 -0.69
N PRO A 81 -3.06 -5.12 -1.60
CA PRO A 81 -3.03 -4.64 -2.98
C PRO A 81 -3.23 -3.12 -3.09
N GLY A 82 -4.04 -2.52 -2.19
CA GLY A 82 -4.23 -1.08 -2.12
C GLY A 82 -2.94 -0.32 -1.78
N LEU A 83 -2.15 -0.84 -0.85
CA LEU A 83 -0.84 -0.26 -0.51
C LEU A 83 0.13 -0.32 -1.69
N ARG A 84 0.20 -1.45 -2.39
CA ARG A 84 1.04 -1.59 -3.58
C ARG A 84 0.71 -0.56 -4.64
N GLN A 85 -0.57 -0.33 -4.88
CA GLN A 85 -1.04 0.68 -5.84
C GLN A 85 -0.70 2.10 -5.37
N GLU A 86 -0.84 2.37 -4.07
CA GLU A 86 -0.50 3.68 -3.50
C GLU A 86 0.99 3.99 -3.59
N ILE A 87 1.87 3.01 -3.39
CA ILE A 87 3.33 3.17 -3.55
C ILE A 87 3.69 3.65 -4.96
N VAL A 88 3.00 3.14 -5.99
CA VAL A 88 3.25 3.51 -7.39
C VAL A 88 2.63 4.86 -7.75
N ASN A 89 1.37 5.07 -7.36
CA ASN A 89 0.59 6.22 -7.79
C ASN A 89 0.86 7.48 -6.95
N ASN A 90 1.10 7.31 -5.66
CA ASN A 90 1.29 8.41 -4.70
C ASN A 90 2.46 8.13 -3.74
N PRO A 91 3.70 8.00 -4.24
CA PRO A 91 4.85 7.67 -3.42
C PRO A 91 5.10 8.69 -2.29
N ASP A 92 4.79 9.96 -2.52
CA ASP A 92 4.92 11.01 -1.51
C ASP A 92 4.04 10.77 -0.28
N ARG A 93 2.86 10.17 -0.48
CA ARG A 93 1.96 9.81 0.61
C ARG A 93 2.51 8.66 1.45
N VAL A 94 3.18 7.71 0.81
CA VAL A 94 3.73 6.52 1.47
C VAL A 94 5.08 6.83 2.13
N PHE A 95 5.99 7.49 1.42
CA PHE A 95 7.36 7.76 1.89
C PHE A 95 7.55 9.15 2.51
N GLY A 96 6.54 10.03 2.42
CA GLY A 96 6.60 11.42 2.86
C GLY A 96 7.27 12.34 1.84
N ARG A 97 7.16 13.67 2.05
CA ARG A 97 7.71 14.69 1.15
C ARG A 97 9.24 14.66 1.01
N SER A 98 9.92 14.09 1.97
CA SER A 98 11.38 13.89 1.91
C SER A 98 11.82 12.82 0.91
N TYR A 99 10.88 12.08 0.32
CA TYR A 99 11.14 11.13 -0.75
C TYR A 99 11.81 11.80 -1.97
N ALA A 100 11.27 12.92 -2.44
CA ALA A 100 11.81 13.66 -3.60
C ALA A 100 13.19 14.27 -3.33
N TYR A 101 13.53 14.53 -2.09
CA TYR A 101 14.83 15.08 -1.68
C TYR A 101 15.92 14.01 -1.56
N GLY A 102 15.57 12.80 -1.15
CA GLY A 102 16.49 11.66 -0.98
C GLY A 102 17.01 11.09 -2.29
N SER A 103 16.28 11.27 -3.40
CA SER A 103 16.70 10.82 -4.73
C SER A 103 17.87 11.63 -5.32
N ARG A 104 18.16 12.83 -4.81
CA ARG A 104 19.28 13.69 -5.23
C ARG A 104 20.52 13.55 -4.35
N TYR A 105 20.36 13.03 -3.14
CA TYR A 105 21.51 12.74 -2.28
C TYR A 105 21.98 11.31 -2.55
N ASN A 106 23.00 11.23 -3.39
CA ASN A 106 23.72 10.01 -3.69
C ASN A 106 24.26 9.44 -2.37
N TRP A 107 23.74 8.31 -1.93
CA TRP A 107 24.16 7.60 -0.72
C TRP A 107 25.64 7.19 -0.78
N TYR A 108 26.22 7.14 -1.97
CA TYR A 108 27.62 6.81 -2.19
C TYR A 108 28.56 7.87 -1.62
N ASP A 109 28.17 9.16 -1.60
CA ASP A 109 29.01 10.23 -1.02
C ASP A 109 29.14 10.15 0.51
N ARG A 110 28.26 9.43 1.20
CA ARG A 110 28.33 9.33 2.66
C ARG A 110 29.29 8.24 3.11
N TYR A 111 29.48 7.18 2.33
CA TYR A 111 30.43 6.11 2.63
C TYR A 111 31.87 6.53 2.34
N ASP A 112 32.14 7.26 1.26
CA ASP A 112 33.46 7.78 0.94
C ASP A 112 34.01 8.77 1.98
N ARG A 113 33.12 9.39 2.75
CA ARG A 113 33.54 10.31 3.81
C ARG A 113 34.02 9.59 5.08
N PHE A 114 33.56 8.37 5.33
CA PHE A 114 34.01 7.58 6.48
C PHE A 114 35.36 6.87 6.22
N ASP A 115 35.65 6.49 5.01
CA ASP A 115 36.93 5.85 4.69
C ASP A 115 38.11 6.84 4.74
N ARG A 116 37.85 8.12 4.49
CA ARG A 116 38.89 9.16 4.54
C ARG A 116 39.44 9.45 5.95
N TRP A 117 38.74 8.98 7.00
CA TRP A 117 39.21 9.17 8.39
C TRP A 117 39.97 7.97 8.93
N ARG A 118 39.95 6.83 8.23
CA ARG A 118 40.64 5.63 8.66
C ARG A 118 42.14 5.60 8.27
N ASP A 119 42.53 6.38 7.28
CA ASP A 119 43.89 6.39 6.72
C ASP A 119 44.75 7.56 7.25
N ARG A 120 44.33 8.19 8.35
CA ARG A 120 45.12 9.16 9.12
C ARG A 120 45.30 8.67 10.55
#